data_eeb97c119d6f50d51b0c3e417eabe85e
#
_entry.id   eeb97c119d6f50d51b0c3e417eabe85e
#
_cell.length_a   1.000
_cell.length_b   1.000
_cell.length_c   1.000
_cell.angle_alpha   90.00
_cell.angle_beta   90.00
_cell.angle_gamma   90.00
#
_symmetry.space_group_name_H-M   'P 1'
#
loop_
_entity.id
_entity.type
_entity.pdbx_description
1 polymer ?
#
loop_
_entity_poly.entity_id
_entity_poly.type
_entity_poly.pdbx_seq_one_letter_code
_entity_poly.pdbx_strand_id
1 'polypeptide(L)'
;MSDLLREFLESFELFWTTYVTGLCAAAVLAFAGVFALAQRQLFTGVATAQASTLGIAFALAWLGLADDHHHLHGWPLVFGVGFAVAANLACSRLALRATVKEGLSVAIFVAGGCLPILLLAHGPKGLEEVERLTFSTLIGSDIHDIQKIGALLLATIVLLARHGRALLFAALEPETAIAMGIAPAGTTLAFPILFGLALGLCLHTAGSVFCIAALTMPALFARRVHRTAVAVLWTAPLYALIATLIGFALANHYDLPIGTTAAATMLGQTALAHLLPRR
;
A
#
# COMPACT_ATOMS: atom_id res chain seq x y z
N MET A 1 3.50 -29.32 9.99
CA MET A 1 2.44 -28.64 9.18
C MET A 1 1.09 -28.64 9.89
N SER A 2 0.71 -29.73 10.60
CA SER A 2 -0.49 -29.79 11.46
C SER A 2 -0.46 -28.80 12.61
N ASP A 3 0.68 -28.65 13.29
CA ASP A 3 0.81 -27.78 14.47
C ASP A 3 0.73 -26.30 14.09
N LEU A 4 1.42 -25.88 13.02
CA LEU A 4 1.37 -24.52 12.49
C LEU A 4 -0.05 -24.09 12.08
N LEU A 5 -0.81 -24.97 11.42
CA LEU A 5 -2.20 -24.70 11.06
C LEU A 5 -3.10 -24.63 12.28
N ARG A 6 -2.88 -25.46 13.27
CA ARG A 6 -3.66 -25.46 14.51
C ARG A 6 -3.41 -24.17 15.32
N GLU A 7 -2.15 -23.80 15.53
CA GLU A 7 -1.77 -22.57 16.20
C GLU A 7 -2.32 -21.33 15.47
N PHE A 8 -2.28 -21.34 14.14
CA PHE A 8 -2.85 -20.25 13.34
C PHE A 8 -4.38 -20.16 13.49
N LEU A 9 -5.09 -21.30 13.52
CA LEU A 9 -6.56 -21.30 13.70
C LEU A 9 -6.96 -20.87 15.12
N GLU A 10 -6.22 -21.26 16.14
CA GLU A 10 -6.45 -20.83 17.53
C GLU A 10 -6.20 -19.30 17.68
N SER A 11 -5.14 -18.79 17.06
CA SER A 11 -4.86 -17.33 17.08
C SER A 11 -5.82 -16.54 16.20
N PHE A 12 -6.42 -17.16 15.18
CA PHE A 12 -7.36 -16.49 14.29
C PHE A 12 -8.60 -15.99 15.03
N GLU A 13 -9.12 -16.72 16.01
CA GLU A 13 -10.26 -16.27 16.82
C GLU A 13 -9.94 -15.00 17.62
N LEU A 14 -8.69 -14.84 18.07
CA LEU A 14 -8.27 -13.69 18.85
C LEU A 14 -7.91 -12.48 17.98
N PHE A 15 -7.27 -12.70 16.83
CA PHE A 15 -6.71 -11.66 15.97
C PHE A 15 -7.39 -11.56 14.60
N TRP A 16 -8.64 -12.01 14.48
CA TRP A 16 -9.35 -12.02 13.18
C TRP A 16 -9.43 -10.64 12.53
N THR A 17 -9.59 -9.58 13.32
CA THR A 17 -9.62 -8.20 12.83
C THR A 17 -8.31 -7.83 12.13
N THR A 18 -7.20 -8.16 12.76
CA THR A 18 -5.84 -7.97 12.24
C THR A 18 -5.63 -8.69 10.91
N TYR A 19 -5.99 -9.99 10.87
CA TYR A 19 -5.80 -10.81 9.68
C TYR A 19 -6.68 -10.35 8.51
N VAL A 20 -7.95 -10.06 8.77
CA VAL A 20 -8.87 -9.58 7.73
C VAL A 20 -8.45 -8.20 7.20
N THR A 21 -8.07 -7.28 8.08
CA THR A 21 -7.57 -5.95 7.69
C THR A 21 -6.33 -6.07 6.81
N GLY A 22 -5.35 -6.88 7.21
CA GLY A 22 -4.12 -7.10 6.45
C GLY A 22 -4.37 -7.73 5.08
N LEU A 23 -5.28 -8.71 4.99
CA LEU A 23 -5.65 -9.34 3.72
C LEU A 23 -6.36 -8.35 2.78
N CYS A 24 -7.31 -7.55 3.30
CA CYS A 24 -7.97 -6.51 2.52
C CYS A 24 -6.97 -5.46 2.04
N ALA A 25 -6.05 -5.02 2.89
CA ALA A 25 -4.99 -4.07 2.54
C ALA A 25 -4.06 -4.65 1.45
N ALA A 26 -3.62 -5.91 1.60
CA ALA A 26 -2.79 -6.58 0.60
C ALA A 26 -3.47 -6.63 -0.77
N ALA A 27 -4.76 -6.97 -0.82
CA ALA A 27 -5.52 -7.05 -2.06
C ALA A 27 -5.68 -5.67 -2.73
N VAL A 28 -6.05 -4.62 -1.98
CA VAL A 28 -6.19 -3.25 -2.51
C VAL A 28 -4.86 -2.76 -3.07
N LEU A 29 -3.78 -2.93 -2.30
CA LEU A 29 -2.45 -2.48 -2.70
C LEU A 29 -1.91 -3.26 -3.90
N ALA A 30 -2.19 -4.56 -4.01
CA ALA A 30 -1.82 -5.35 -5.17
C ALA A 30 -2.54 -4.87 -6.44
N PHE A 31 -3.84 -4.53 -6.38
CA PHE A 31 -4.52 -3.89 -7.49
C PHE A 31 -3.88 -2.57 -7.89
N ALA A 32 -3.62 -1.69 -6.92
CA ALA A 32 -2.94 -0.41 -7.15
C ALA A 32 -1.55 -0.62 -7.76
N GLY A 33 -0.82 -1.63 -7.29
CA GLY A 33 0.51 -2.00 -7.78
C GLY A 33 0.55 -2.41 -9.24
N VAL A 34 -0.48 -3.11 -9.74
CA VAL A 34 -0.58 -3.45 -11.17
C VAL A 34 -0.65 -2.18 -12.02
N PHE A 35 -1.41 -1.19 -11.61
CA PHE A 35 -1.49 0.09 -12.32
C PHE A 35 -0.19 0.89 -12.21
N ALA A 36 0.44 0.92 -11.04
CA ALA A 36 1.74 1.55 -10.85
C ALA A 36 2.81 0.92 -11.73
N LEU A 37 2.78 -0.41 -11.87
CA LEU A 37 3.65 -1.16 -12.75
C LEU A 37 3.36 -0.85 -14.24
N ALA A 38 2.09 -0.80 -14.64
CA ALA A 38 1.68 -0.47 -16.01
C ALA A 38 2.15 0.93 -16.42
N GLN A 39 2.06 1.89 -15.51
CA GLN A 39 2.51 3.27 -15.72
C GLN A 39 4.02 3.47 -15.50
N ARG A 40 4.77 2.42 -15.17
CA ARG A 40 6.21 2.49 -14.80
C ARG A 40 6.50 3.44 -13.64
N GLN A 41 5.60 3.47 -12.65
CA GLN A 41 5.62 4.42 -11.52
C GLN A 41 5.70 3.73 -10.16
N LEU A 42 6.32 2.54 -10.08
CA LEU A 42 6.44 1.82 -8.80
C LEU A 42 7.15 2.66 -7.73
N PHE A 43 8.19 3.41 -8.11
CA PHE A 43 8.91 4.26 -7.17
C PHE A 43 8.07 5.45 -6.67
N THR A 44 7.18 6.00 -7.49
CA THR A 44 6.21 7.01 -7.04
C THR A 44 5.29 6.44 -5.95
N GLY A 45 4.93 5.16 -6.04
CA GLY A 45 4.16 4.49 -4.98
C GLY A 45 4.91 4.42 -3.66
N VAL A 46 6.19 4.07 -3.70
CA VAL A 46 7.06 4.06 -2.51
C VAL A 46 7.18 5.47 -1.91
N ALA A 47 7.39 6.48 -2.75
CA ALA A 47 7.44 7.88 -2.33
C ALA A 47 6.11 8.35 -1.71
N THR A 48 4.98 7.93 -2.29
CA THR A 48 3.64 8.25 -1.76
C THR A 48 3.42 7.62 -0.37
N ALA A 49 3.90 6.40 -0.14
CA ALA A 49 3.86 5.78 1.18
C ALA A 49 4.65 6.61 2.21
N GLN A 50 5.86 7.05 1.86
CA GLN A 50 6.67 7.90 2.73
C GLN A 50 6.02 9.28 2.97
N ALA A 51 5.36 9.85 1.96
CA ALA A 51 4.61 11.10 2.13
C ALA A 51 3.45 10.94 3.13
N SER A 52 2.78 9.79 3.13
CA SER A 52 1.74 9.48 4.12
C SER A 52 2.32 9.42 5.54
N THR A 53 3.48 8.78 5.72
CA THR A 53 4.19 8.76 7.03
C THR A 53 4.50 10.18 7.51
N LEU A 54 4.96 11.06 6.60
CA LEU A 54 5.19 12.47 6.92
C LEU A 54 3.91 13.18 7.33
N GLY A 55 2.79 12.93 6.65
CA GLY A 55 1.49 13.52 6.98
C GLY A 55 1.02 13.12 8.38
N ILE A 56 1.17 11.84 8.75
CA ILE A 56 0.84 11.35 10.09
C ILE A 56 1.74 12.00 11.14
N ALA A 57 3.06 12.03 10.90
CA ALA A 57 4.03 12.65 11.80
C ALA A 57 3.77 14.16 11.98
N PHE A 58 3.37 14.83 10.89
CA PHE A 58 3.00 16.25 10.94
C PHE A 58 1.76 16.47 11.81
N ALA A 59 0.73 15.62 11.67
CA ALA A 59 -0.45 15.70 12.51
C ALA A 59 -0.12 15.51 14.00
N LEU A 60 0.70 14.51 14.31
CA LEU A 60 1.13 14.22 15.69
C LEU A 60 1.93 15.37 16.29
N ALA A 61 2.85 15.96 15.53
CA ALA A 61 3.68 17.07 16.00
C ALA A 61 2.87 18.38 16.14
N TRP A 62 2.01 18.68 15.17
CA TRP A 62 1.24 19.95 15.14
C TRP A 62 0.11 19.98 16.16
N LEU A 63 -0.60 18.88 16.32
CA LEU A 63 -1.78 18.80 17.19
C LEU A 63 -1.42 18.45 18.64
N GLY A 64 -0.13 18.25 18.96
CA GLY A 64 0.31 17.85 20.30
C GLY A 64 -0.25 16.48 20.73
N LEU A 65 -0.72 15.68 19.79
CA LEU A 65 -1.42 14.41 20.03
C LEU A 65 -0.50 13.32 20.60
N ALA A 66 0.78 13.60 20.76
CA ALA A 66 1.72 12.69 21.41
C ALA A 66 1.41 12.50 22.91
N ASP A 67 0.68 13.43 23.52
CA ASP A 67 0.39 13.42 24.97
C ASP A 67 -1.05 13.05 25.35
N ASP A 68 -2.05 13.25 24.47
CA ASP A 68 -3.47 13.04 24.80
C ASP A 68 -4.16 12.03 23.85
N HIS A 69 -4.27 10.79 24.31
CA HIS A 69 -4.85 9.67 23.52
C HIS A 69 -6.38 9.69 23.35
N HIS A 70 -7.14 10.66 23.88
CA HIS A 70 -8.58 10.45 24.03
C HIS A 70 -9.55 11.18 23.10
N HIS A 71 -9.15 12.18 22.31
CA HIS A 71 -10.18 12.96 21.58
C HIS A 71 -10.01 13.20 20.07
N LEU A 72 -8.95 12.72 19.40
CA LEU A 72 -8.73 13.06 17.99
C LEU A 72 -8.21 11.88 17.11
N HIS A 73 -8.77 10.69 17.29
CA HIS A 73 -8.36 9.46 16.58
C HIS A 73 -8.36 9.53 15.04
N GLY A 74 -9.02 10.51 14.42
CA GLY A 74 -9.15 10.60 12.96
C GLY A 74 -8.13 11.50 12.26
N TRP A 75 -7.52 12.47 12.95
CA TRP A 75 -6.66 13.46 12.33
C TRP A 75 -5.37 12.90 11.71
N PRO A 76 -4.63 12.02 12.37
CA PRO A 76 -3.43 11.41 11.77
C PRO A 76 -3.76 10.69 10.47
N LEU A 77 -4.88 9.98 10.41
CA LEU A 77 -5.35 9.33 9.20
C LEU A 77 -5.67 10.33 8.08
N VAL A 78 -6.38 11.42 8.39
CA VAL A 78 -6.75 12.45 7.42
C VAL A 78 -5.50 13.13 6.84
N PHE A 79 -4.54 13.49 7.69
CA PHE A 79 -3.28 14.08 7.23
C PHE A 79 -2.43 13.08 6.43
N GLY A 80 -2.34 11.83 6.88
CA GLY A 80 -1.64 10.78 6.16
C GLY A 80 -2.19 10.56 4.76
N VAL A 81 -3.51 10.42 4.64
CA VAL A 81 -4.20 10.31 3.35
C VAL A 81 -4.04 11.59 2.52
N GLY A 82 -4.19 12.75 3.14
CA GLY A 82 -4.05 14.06 2.47
C GLY A 82 -2.66 14.25 1.84
N PHE A 83 -1.61 13.95 2.60
CA PHE A 83 -0.23 14.02 2.09
C PHE A 83 0.05 12.98 1.01
N ALA A 84 -0.47 11.76 1.14
CA ALA A 84 -0.33 10.73 0.12
C ALA A 84 -1.01 11.16 -1.20
N VAL A 85 -2.24 11.67 -1.14
CA VAL A 85 -2.97 12.17 -2.31
C VAL A 85 -2.24 13.38 -2.90
N ALA A 86 -1.81 14.33 -2.08
CA ALA A 86 -1.09 15.52 -2.52
C ALA A 86 0.23 15.17 -3.23
N ALA A 87 1.02 14.24 -2.67
CA ALA A 87 2.26 13.79 -3.26
C ALA A 87 2.04 13.13 -4.63
N ASN A 88 1.02 12.29 -4.72
CA ASN A 88 0.70 11.60 -5.96
C ASN A 88 0.14 12.55 -7.04
N LEU A 89 -0.70 13.52 -6.65
CA LEU A 89 -1.16 14.59 -7.53
C LEU A 89 0.00 15.51 -7.98
N ALA A 90 0.92 15.83 -7.08
CA ALA A 90 2.11 16.61 -7.43
C ALA A 90 2.96 15.88 -8.48
N CYS A 91 3.24 14.59 -8.28
CA CYS A 91 3.96 13.78 -9.26
C CYS A 91 3.22 13.65 -10.60
N SER A 92 1.89 13.65 -10.60
CA SER A 92 1.09 13.53 -11.83
C SER A 92 0.92 14.84 -12.59
N ARG A 93 0.82 15.99 -11.87
CA ARG A 93 0.53 17.31 -12.44
C ARG A 93 1.76 18.15 -12.73
N LEU A 94 2.72 18.19 -11.78
CA LEU A 94 3.91 19.04 -11.88
C LEU A 94 5.00 18.44 -12.75
N ALA A 95 5.05 17.11 -12.85
CA ALA A 95 6.09 16.41 -13.57
C ALA A 95 5.68 16.06 -15.00
N LEU A 96 5.73 17.04 -15.90
CA LEU A 96 5.46 16.86 -17.34
C LEU A 96 6.54 16.02 -18.05
N ARG A 97 7.76 15.92 -17.48
CA ARG A 97 8.87 15.14 -18.01
C ARG A 97 9.20 13.99 -17.07
N ALA A 98 9.52 12.81 -17.59
CA ALA A 98 9.85 11.62 -16.81
C ALA A 98 10.97 11.86 -15.77
N THR A 99 12.03 12.56 -16.17
CA THR A 99 13.17 12.92 -15.28
C THR A 99 12.76 13.83 -14.13
N VAL A 100 11.84 14.77 -14.34
CA VAL A 100 11.32 15.64 -13.29
C VAL A 100 10.46 14.85 -12.32
N LYS A 101 9.66 13.91 -12.84
CA LYS A 101 8.83 13.03 -12.04
C LYS A 101 9.65 12.11 -11.13
N GLU A 102 10.71 11.51 -11.65
CA GLU A 102 11.64 10.69 -10.87
C GLU A 102 12.32 11.53 -9.78
N GLY A 103 12.84 12.71 -10.13
CA GLY A 103 13.46 13.62 -9.17
C GLY A 103 12.52 14.06 -8.06
N LEU A 104 11.27 14.40 -8.41
CA LEU A 104 10.25 14.75 -7.43
C LEU A 104 9.88 13.57 -6.52
N SER A 105 9.76 12.37 -7.08
CA SER A 105 9.50 11.16 -6.29
C SER A 105 10.63 10.86 -5.33
N VAL A 106 11.90 11.04 -5.74
CA VAL A 106 13.06 10.90 -4.86
C VAL A 106 13.04 11.94 -3.74
N ALA A 107 12.74 13.20 -4.06
CA ALA A 107 12.66 14.27 -3.06
C ALA A 107 11.55 13.99 -2.02
N ILE A 108 10.38 13.55 -2.48
CA ILE A 108 9.27 13.17 -1.59
C ILE A 108 9.66 11.97 -0.72
N PHE A 109 10.33 10.96 -1.28
CA PHE A 109 10.80 9.80 -0.54
C PHE A 109 11.78 10.19 0.56
N VAL A 110 12.77 11.01 0.25
CA VAL A 110 13.76 11.48 1.23
C VAL A 110 13.09 12.35 2.31
N ALA A 111 12.23 13.29 1.91
CA ALA A 111 11.50 14.13 2.85
C ALA A 111 10.62 13.30 3.78
N GLY A 112 9.89 12.31 3.23
CA GLY A 112 9.03 11.42 3.99
C GLY A 112 9.78 10.45 4.91
N GLY A 113 11.05 10.16 4.62
CA GLY A 113 11.91 9.36 5.50
C GLY A 113 12.59 10.17 6.61
N CYS A 114 13.05 11.40 6.31
CA CYS A 114 13.82 12.21 7.26
C CYS A 114 12.96 13.13 8.13
N LEU A 115 11.97 13.81 7.54
CA LEU A 115 11.19 14.81 8.27
C LEU A 115 10.34 14.25 9.41
N PRO A 116 9.72 13.06 9.34
CA PRO A 116 9.02 12.47 10.48
C PRO A 116 9.91 12.32 11.70
N ILE A 117 11.15 11.85 11.51
CA ILE A 117 12.12 11.68 12.58
C ILE A 117 12.45 13.03 13.20
N LEU A 118 12.69 14.06 12.38
CA LEU A 118 13.02 15.40 12.88
C LEU A 118 11.85 16.06 13.59
N LEU A 119 10.62 15.89 13.08
CA LEU A 119 9.41 16.46 13.68
C LEU A 119 9.10 15.85 15.05
N LEU A 120 9.32 14.55 15.19
CA LEU A 120 8.98 13.80 16.40
C LEU A 120 10.16 13.60 17.35
N ALA A 121 11.39 14.04 16.99
CA ALA A 121 12.61 13.85 17.77
C ALA A 121 12.55 14.40 19.20
N HIS A 122 11.77 15.46 19.43
CA HIS A 122 11.62 16.10 20.73
C HIS A 122 10.36 15.65 21.49
N GLY A 123 9.53 14.79 20.90
CA GLY A 123 8.36 14.24 21.56
C GLY A 123 8.72 13.09 22.52
N PRO A 124 7.98 12.90 23.62
CA PRO A 124 8.29 11.89 24.63
C PRO A 124 8.25 10.45 24.10
N LYS A 125 7.52 10.18 23.02
CA LYS A 125 7.41 8.89 22.34
C LYS A 125 7.68 8.96 20.83
N GLY A 126 8.34 10.03 20.37
CA GLY A 126 8.43 10.32 18.94
C GLY A 126 9.12 9.24 18.12
N LEU A 127 10.21 8.66 18.62
CA LEU A 127 10.92 7.58 17.93
C LEU A 127 10.13 6.28 17.91
N GLU A 128 9.43 5.92 18.97
CA GLU A 128 8.54 4.75 19.01
C GLU A 128 7.42 4.88 17.96
N GLU A 129 6.87 6.09 17.81
CA GLU A 129 5.81 6.33 16.84
C GLU A 129 6.31 6.24 15.39
N VAL A 130 7.51 6.75 15.10
CA VAL A 130 8.16 6.58 13.78
C VAL A 130 8.42 5.10 13.50
N GLU A 131 8.91 4.34 14.47
CA GLU A 131 9.12 2.91 14.36
C GLU A 131 7.80 2.18 14.11
N ARG A 132 6.74 2.52 14.83
CA ARG A 132 5.40 2.00 14.64
C ARG A 132 4.88 2.26 13.23
N LEU A 133 5.02 3.48 12.71
CA LEU A 133 4.60 3.84 11.35
C LEU A 133 5.40 3.10 10.27
N THR A 134 6.63 2.75 10.55
CA THR A 134 7.50 2.07 9.60
C THR A 134 7.26 0.56 9.59
N PHE A 135 7.27 -0.06 10.75
CA PHE A 135 7.24 -1.52 10.88
C PHE A 135 5.89 -2.07 11.29
N SER A 136 4.96 -1.22 11.66
CA SER A 136 3.63 -1.42 12.18
C SER A 136 3.29 -2.85 12.61
N THR A 137 2.75 -2.94 13.76
CA THR A 137 1.97 -4.11 14.14
C THR A 137 0.55 -3.90 13.58
N LEU A 138 0.14 -4.67 12.60
CA LEU A 138 -1.27 -4.84 12.24
C LEU A 138 -2.12 -5.21 13.49
N ILE A 139 -1.45 -5.62 14.56
CA ILE A 139 -2.01 -5.90 15.89
C ILE A 139 -2.57 -4.59 16.46
N GLY A 140 -3.88 -4.57 16.69
CA GLY A 140 -4.60 -3.38 17.14
C GLY A 140 -5.51 -2.76 16.08
N SER A 141 -5.62 -3.38 14.89
CA SER A 141 -6.63 -2.99 13.90
C SER A 141 -8.03 -3.22 14.47
N ASP A 142 -8.87 -2.18 14.38
CA ASP A 142 -10.24 -2.21 14.85
C ASP A 142 -11.23 -2.58 13.72
N ILE A 143 -12.46 -2.89 14.09
CA ILE A 143 -13.54 -3.21 13.15
C ILE A 143 -13.80 -2.06 12.16
N HIS A 144 -13.57 -0.82 12.61
CA HIS A 144 -13.66 0.37 11.76
C HIS A 144 -12.60 0.40 10.66
N ASP A 145 -11.43 -0.16 10.87
CA ASP A 145 -10.36 -0.24 9.86
C ASP A 145 -10.71 -1.28 8.81
N ILE A 146 -11.31 -2.42 9.22
CA ILE A 146 -11.88 -3.40 8.29
C ILE A 146 -12.94 -2.74 7.40
N GLN A 147 -13.84 -1.95 7.99
CA GLN A 147 -14.91 -1.29 7.23
C GLN A 147 -14.35 -0.31 6.20
N LYS A 148 -13.37 0.53 6.57
CA LYS A 148 -12.74 1.52 5.67
C LYS A 148 -12.00 0.83 4.53
N ILE A 149 -11.10 -0.12 4.85
CA ILE A 149 -10.26 -0.81 3.87
C ILE A 149 -11.11 -1.79 3.05
N GLY A 150 -12.06 -2.48 3.67
CA GLY A 150 -13.00 -3.37 2.99
C GLY A 150 -13.93 -2.62 2.02
N ALA A 151 -14.44 -1.45 2.41
CA ALA A 151 -15.21 -0.60 1.51
C ALA A 151 -14.37 -0.12 0.32
N LEU A 152 -13.11 0.26 0.56
CA LEU A 152 -12.18 0.63 -0.51
C LEU A 152 -11.87 -0.55 -1.44
N LEU A 153 -11.68 -1.75 -0.90
CA LEU A 153 -11.49 -2.97 -1.68
C LEU A 153 -12.71 -3.25 -2.55
N LEU A 154 -13.90 -3.22 -1.98
CA LEU A 154 -15.14 -3.43 -2.72
C LEU A 154 -15.32 -2.40 -3.83
N ALA A 155 -15.11 -1.12 -3.53
CA ALA A 155 -15.17 -0.05 -4.52
C ALA A 155 -14.14 -0.27 -5.64
N THR A 156 -12.92 -0.68 -5.30
CA THR A 156 -11.87 -1.00 -6.28
C THR A 156 -12.28 -2.19 -7.16
N ILE A 157 -12.78 -3.27 -6.60
CA ILE A 157 -13.24 -4.45 -7.36
C ILE A 157 -14.39 -4.08 -8.30
N VAL A 158 -15.40 -3.34 -7.82
CA VAL A 158 -16.54 -2.90 -8.65
C VAL A 158 -16.09 -2.00 -9.79
N LEU A 159 -15.20 -1.04 -9.52
CA LEU A 159 -14.63 -0.16 -10.53
C LEU A 159 -13.85 -0.96 -11.59
N LEU A 160 -13.01 -1.89 -11.16
CA LEU A 160 -12.18 -2.69 -12.05
C LEU A 160 -13.00 -3.74 -12.83
N ALA A 161 -14.06 -4.30 -12.24
CA ALA A 161 -14.96 -5.20 -12.95
C ALA A 161 -15.70 -4.49 -14.10
N ARG A 162 -16.08 -3.21 -13.90
CA ARG A 162 -16.77 -2.42 -14.91
C ARG A 162 -15.84 -1.77 -15.93
N HIS A 163 -14.73 -1.22 -15.49
CA HIS A 163 -13.86 -0.37 -16.30
C HIS A 163 -12.40 -0.85 -16.37
N GLY A 164 -12.06 -1.99 -15.77
CA GLY A 164 -10.67 -2.43 -15.60
C GLY A 164 -9.90 -2.56 -16.91
N ARG A 165 -10.53 -3.03 -17.99
CA ARG A 165 -9.87 -3.13 -19.31
C ARG A 165 -9.54 -1.75 -19.88
N ALA A 166 -10.49 -0.81 -19.82
CA ALA A 166 -10.30 0.56 -20.30
C ALA A 166 -9.26 1.32 -19.47
N LEU A 167 -9.33 1.18 -18.14
CA LEU A 167 -8.36 1.78 -17.22
C LEU A 167 -6.96 1.21 -17.44
N LEU A 168 -6.84 -0.10 -17.60
CA LEU A 168 -5.57 -0.77 -17.85
C LEU A 168 -4.96 -0.36 -19.20
N PHE A 169 -5.78 -0.25 -20.24
CA PHE A 169 -5.36 0.25 -21.54
C PHE A 169 -4.88 1.71 -21.44
N ALA A 170 -5.63 2.57 -20.76
CA ALA A 170 -5.23 3.95 -20.53
C ALA A 170 -3.95 4.09 -19.69
N ALA A 171 -3.68 3.12 -18.79
CA ALA A 171 -2.46 3.10 -18.00
C ALA A 171 -1.23 2.65 -18.81
N LEU A 172 -1.41 1.74 -19.78
CA LEU A 172 -0.34 1.21 -20.64
C LEU A 172 -0.02 2.14 -21.81
N GLU A 173 -1.07 2.70 -22.44
CA GLU A 173 -0.99 3.49 -23.68
C GLU A 173 -1.83 4.78 -23.55
N PRO A 174 -1.39 5.74 -22.72
CA PRO A 174 -2.21 6.91 -22.40
C PRO A 174 -2.51 7.80 -23.62
N GLU A 175 -1.53 7.99 -24.52
CA GLU A 175 -1.70 8.81 -25.73
C GLU A 175 -2.73 8.19 -26.68
N THR A 176 -2.65 6.90 -26.91
CA THR A 176 -3.60 6.14 -27.74
C THR A 176 -5.00 6.14 -27.14
N ALA A 177 -5.11 5.99 -25.83
CA ALA A 177 -6.39 5.99 -25.11
C ALA A 177 -7.10 7.35 -25.23
N ILE A 178 -6.35 8.46 -25.14
CA ILE A 178 -6.88 9.82 -25.34
C ILE A 178 -7.33 10.00 -26.79
N ALA A 179 -6.52 9.58 -27.78
CA ALA A 179 -6.84 9.69 -29.19
C ALA A 179 -8.11 8.91 -29.58
N MET A 180 -8.34 7.76 -28.93
CA MET A 180 -9.53 6.93 -29.13
C MET A 180 -10.74 7.35 -28.30
N GLY A 181 -10.63 8.38 -27.45
CA GLY A 181 -11.70 8.85 -26.56
C GLY A 181 -12.07 7.86 -25.43
N ILE A 182 -11.23 6.85 -25.18
CA ILE A 182 -11.45 5.82 -24.15
C ILE A 182 -11.13 6.36 -22.75
N ALA A 183 -10.23 7.32 -22.65
CA ALA A 183 -9.82 7.94 -21.39
C ALA A 183 -10.30 9.39 -21.32
N PRO A 184 -11.49 9.66 -20.77
CA PRO A 184 -11.90 11.04 -20.50
C PRO A 184 -10.94 11.70 -19.50
N ALA A 185 -10.80 13.04 -19.57
CA ALA A 185 -9.86 13.80 -18.74
C ALA A 185 -9.98 13.53 -17.22
N GLY A 186 -11.13 13.02 -16.76
CA GLY A 186 -11.33 12.61 -15.38
C GLY A 186 -10.54 11.36 -14.95
N THR A 187 -10.19 10.46 -15.88
CA THR A 187 -9.44 9.23 -15.53
C THR A 187 -7.99 9.52 -15.17
N THR A 188 -7.42 10.58 -15.70
CA THR A 188 -6.06 11.04 -15.37
C THR A 188 -5.91 11.50 -13.92
N LEU A 189 -7.00 11.93 -13.28
CA LEU A 189 -7.04 12.36 -11.87
C LEU A 189 -7.53 11.25 -10.94
N ALA A 190 -8.45 10.43 -11.39
CA ALA A 190 -9.04 9.36 -10.57
C ALA A 190 -7.96 8.39 -10.06
N PHE A 191 -7.00 8.03 -10.92
CA PHE A 191 -5.94 7.10 -10.54
C PHE A 191 -5.03 7.64 -9.43
N PRO A 192 -4.42 8.86 -9.52
CA PRO A 192 -3.61 9.41 -8.44
C PRO A 192 -4.36 9.54 -7.12
N ILE A 193 -5.64 9.89 -7.16
CA ILE A 193 -6.48 10.01 -5.96
C ILE A 193 -6.72 8.65 -5.32
N LEU A 194 -7.20 7.66 -6.08
CA LEU A 194 -7.44 6.31 -5.59
C LEU A 194 -6.17 5.65 -5.06
N PHE A 195 -5.05 5.87 -5.74
CA PHE A 195 -3.76 5.35 -5.35
C PHE A 195 -3.26 5.97 -4.03
N GLY A 196 -3.39 7.30 -3.89
CA GLY A 196 -3.07 8.00 -2.65
C GLY A 196 -3.99 7.59 -1.49
N LEU A 197 -5.29 7.42 -1.75
CA LEU A 197 -6.25 6.91 -0.78
C LEU A 197 -5.89 5.49 -0.30
N ALA A 198 -5.60 4.58 -1.25
CA ALA A 198 -5.23 3.21 -0.93
C ALA A 198 -3.99 3.14 -0.04
N LEU A 199 -2.92 3.85 -0.42
CA LEU A 199 -1.69 3.90 0.36
C LEU A 199 -1.89 4.60 1.71
N GLY A 200 -2.57 5.75 1.73
CA GLY A 200 -2.78 6.50 2.96
C GLY A 200 -3.61 5.75 4.01
N LEU A 201 -4.68 5.07 3.60
CA LEU A 201 -5.50 4.26 4.49
C LEU A 201 -4.77 3.01 4.98
N CYS A 202 -4.13 2.28 4.05
CA CYS A 202 -3.43 1.05 4.41
C CYS A 202 -2.18 1.30 5.26
N LEU A 203 -1.47 2.43 5.04
CA LEU A 203 -0.25 2.72 5.77
C LEU A 203 -0.51 2.96 7.27
N HIS A 204 -1.59 3.64 7.61
CA HIS A 204 -1.95 3.89 9.00
C HIS A 204 -2.12 2.61 9.82
N THR A 205 -2.62 1.54 9.19
CA THR A 205 -2.89 0.25 9.84
C THR A 205 -1.78 -0.77 9.67
N ALA A 206 -1.15 -0.81 8.50
CA ALA A 206 -0.24 -1.92 8.12
C ALA A 206 1.24 -1.53 8.07
N GLY A 207 1.58 -0.24 8.21
CA GLY A 207 2.93 0.27 8.14
C GLY A 207 3.53 0.34 6.73
N SER A 208 4.61 1.12 6.59
CA SER A 208 5.17 1.44 5.28
C SER A 208 5.82 0.23 4.60
N VAL A 209 6.52 -0.62 5.34
CA VAL A 209 7.21 -1.80 4.79
C VAL A 209 6.23 -2.78 4.18
N PHE A 210 5.14 -3.11 4.90
CA PHE A 210 4.08 -3.97 4.38
C PHE A 210 3.41 -3.35 3.14
N CYS A 211 3.07 -2.06 3.20
CA CYS A 211 2.40 -1.38 2.10
C CYS A 211 3.25 -1.35 0.82
N ILE A 212 4.54 -1.07 0.94
CA ILE A 212 5.46 -1.08 -0.20
C ILE A 212 5.59 -2.48 -0.79
N ALA A 213 5.73 -3.50 0.05
CA ALA A 213 5.82 -4.89 -0.40
C ALA A 213 4.53 -5.35 -1.09
N ALA A 214 3.36 -5.11 -0.48
CA ALA A 214 2.06 -5.48 -1.02
C ALA A 214 1.72 -4.74 -2.34
N LEU A 215 2.22 -3.51 -2.50
CA LEU A 215 2.10 -2.75 -3.73
C LEU A 215 2.96 -3.32 -4.86
N THR A 216 4.21 -3.66 -4.56
CA THR A 216 5.21 -3.92 -5.61
C THR A 216 5.37 -5.40 -5.92
N MET A 217 5.51 -6.25 -4.91
CA MET A 217 5.92 -7.64 -5.08
C MET A 217 4.88 -8.52 -5.80
N PRO A 218 3.58 -8.49 -5.45
CA PRO A 218 2.58 -9.31 -6.14
C PRO A 218 2.40 -8.93 -7.60
N ALA A 219 2.48 -7.62 -7.94
CA ALA A 219 2.40 -7.15 -9.30
C ALA A 219 3.59 -7.64 -10.16
N LEU A 220 4.81 -7.59 -9.60
CA LEU A 220 6.01 -8.11 -10.24
C LEU A 220 5.95 -9.62 -10.42
N PHE A 221 5.51 -10.35 -9.40
CA PHE A 221 5.30 -11.79 -9.48
C PHE A 221 4.29 -12.16 -10.57
N ALA A 222 3.10 -11.55 -10.55
CA ALA A 222 2.04 -11.80 -11.51
C ALA A 222 2.50 -11.53 -12.95
N ARG A 223 3.23 -10.42 -13.17
CA ARG A 223 3.82 -10.09 -14.48
C ARG A 223 4.87 -11.10 -14.94
N ARG A 224 5.57 -11.74 -14.01
CA ARG A 224 6.55 -12.79 -14.34
C ARG A 224 5.88 -14.07 -14.83
N VAL A 225 4.74 -14.42 -14.22
CA VAL A 225 4.01 -15.66 -14.49
C VAL A 225 3.05 -15.52 -15.69
N HIS A 226 2.39 -14.36 -15.81
CA HIS A 226 1.36 -14.15 -16.84
C HIS A 226 1.84 -13.20 -17.94
N ARG A 227 1.40 -13.49 -19.19
CA ARG A 227 1.75 -12.68 -20.36
C ARG A 227 0.75 -11.57 -20.66
N THR A 228 -0.50 -11.72 -20.23
CA THR A 228 -1.55 -10.73 -20.50
C THR A 228 -1.77 -9.80 -19.32
N ALA A 229 -1.90 -8.50 -19.60
CA ALA A 229 -2.08 -7.48 -18.56
C ALA A 229 -3.37 -7.71 -17.74
N VAL A 230 -4.42 -8.23 -18.37
CA VAL A 230 -5.69 -8.56 -17.69
C VAL A 230 -5.50 -9.72 -16.70
N ALA A 231 -4.73 -10.76 -17.08
CA ALA A 231 -4.41 -11.83 -16.14
C ALA A 231 -3.58 -11.31 -14.96
N VAL A 232 -2.60 -10.45 -15.19
CA VAL A 232 -1.81 -9.81 -14.14
C VAL A 232 -2.72 -9.04 -13.18
N LEU A 233 -3.70 -8.28 -13.70
CA LEU A 233 -4.63 -7.49 -12.89
C LEU A 233 -5.39 -8.35 -11.88
N TRP A 234 -5.91 -9.49 -12.29
CA TRP A 234 -6.75 -10.32 -11.42
C TRP A 234 -5.97 -11.34 -10.59
N THR A 235 -4.77 -11.72 -11.03
CA THR A 235 -3.96 -12.69 -10.29
C THR A 235 -3.02 -12.05 -9.27
N ALA A 236 -2.59 -10.81 -9.45
CA ALA A 236 -1.73 -10.14 -8.48
C ALA A 236 -2.35 -10.09 -7.07
N PRO A 237 -3.63 -9.73 -6.86
CA PRO A 237 -4.25 -9.79 -5.54
C PRO A 237 -4.29 -11.20 -4.95
N LEU A 238 -4.51 -12.23 -5.77
CA LEU A 238 -4.47 -13.62 -5.30
C LEU A 238 -3.09 -14.00 -4.77
N TYR A 239 -2.03 -13.61 -5.46
CA TYR A 239 -0.67 -13.83 -5.00
C TYR A 239 -0.35 -13.04 -3.73
N ALA A 240 -0.86 -11.80 -3.62
CA ALA A 240 -0.76 -11.01 -2.40
C ALA A 240 -1.42 -11.71 -1.22
N LEU A 241 -2.65 -12.20 -1.40
CA LEU A 241 -3.39 -12.91 -0.36
C LEU A 241 -2.67 -14.19 0.10
N ILE A 242 -2.19 -15.01 -0.83
CA ILE A 242 -1.45 -16.24 -0.51
C ILE A 242 -0.19 -15.93 0.28
N ALA A 243 0.63 -14.97 -0.19
CA ALA A 243 1.86 -14.61 0.49
C ALA A 243 1.61 -14.00 1.88
N THR A 244 0.55 -13.19 2.01
CA THR A 244 0.14 -12.59 3.29
C THR A 244 -0.32 -13.67 4.28
N LEU A 245 -1.14 -14.64 3.86
CA LEU A 245 -1.57 -15.74 4.70
C LEU A 245 -0.39 -16.59 5.18
N ILE A 246 0.54 -16.92 4.29
CA ILE A 246 1.76 -17.63 4.66
C ILE A 246 2.58 -16.80 5.66
N GLY A 247 2.72 -15.51 5.41
CA GLY A 247 3.44 -14.59 6.29
C GLY A 247 2.82 -14.49 7.68
N PHE A 248 1.49 -14.44 7.77
CA PHE A 248 0.76 -14.41 9.03
C PHE A 248 0.93 -15.72 9.82
N ALA A 249 0.85 -16.86 9.14
CA ALA A 249 1.07 -18.16 9.76
C ALA A 249 2.51 -18.30 10.31
N LEU A 250 3.51 -17.84 9.55
CA LEU A 250 4.90 -17.83 9.99
C LEU A 250 5.13 -16.85 11.13
N ALA A 251 4.55 -15.65 11.06
CA ALA A 251 4.67 -14.65 12.11
C ALA A 251 4.13 -15.15 13.44
N ASN A 252 2.98 -15.82 13.39
CA ASN A 252 2.37 -16.39 14.59
C ASN A 252 3.17 -17.55 15.18
N HIS A 253 3.75 -18.42 14.33
CA HIS A 253 4.52 -19.58 14.79
C HIS A 253 5.89 -19.18 15.39
N TYR A 254 6.53 -18.14 14.88
CA TYR A 254 7.87 -17.70 15.29
C TYR A 254 7.87 -16.41 16.14
N ASP A 255 6.70 -15.94 16.59
CA ASP A 255 6.55 -14.68 17.34
C ASP A 255 7.22 -13.46 16.64
N LEU A 256 7.06 -13.39 15.32
CA LEU A 256 7.66 -12.32 14.51
C LEU A 256 6.65 -11.17 14.24
N PRO A 257 7.13 -9.96 13.96
CA PRO A 257 6.26 -8.85 13.57
C PRO A 257 5.48 -9.18 12.29
N ILE A 258 4.14 -9.14 12.38
CA ILE A 258 3.22 -9.64 11.33
C ILE A 258 3.43 -8.94 9.98
N GLY A 259 3.55 -7.61 9.98
CA GLY A 259 3.68 -6.82 8.74
C GLY A 259 4.98 -7.09 7.99
N THR A 260 6.11 -7.13 8.71
CA THR A 260 7.42 -7.39 8.12
C THR A 260 7.59 -8.82 7.64
N THR A 261 7.02 -9.79 8.37
CA THR A 261 7.05 -11.21 7.96
C THR A 261 6.22 -11.43 6.70
N ALA A 262 5.03 -10.80 6.60
CA ALA A 262 4.24 -10.84 5.38
C ALA A 262 4.95 -10.16 4.20
N ALA A 263 5.66 -9.05 4.43
CA ALA A 263 6.49 -8.41 3.40
C ALA A 263 7.64 -9.33 2.93
N ALA A 264 8.29 -10.01 3.85
CA ALA A 264 9.37 -10.96 3.55
C ALA A 264 8.87 -12.17 2.75
N THR A 265 7.68 -12.70 3.04
CA THR A 265 7.07 -13.79 2.26
C THR A 265 6.71 -13.36 0.83
N MET A 266 6.19 -12.13 0.65
CA MET A 266 5.93 -11.55 -0.68
C MET A 266 7.23 -11.41 -1.48
N LEU A 267 8.31 -10.94 -0.83
CA LEU A 267 9.63 -10.85 -1.45
C LEU A 267 10.16 -12.22 -1.85
N GLY A 268 10.10 -13.21 -0.94
CA GLY A 268 10.54 -14.58 -1.19
C GLY A 268 9.78 -15.22 -2.35
N GLN A 269 8.46 -15.07 -2.40
CA GLN A 269 7.62 -15.54 -3.50
C GLN A 269 8.06 -14.92 -4.84
N THR A 270 8.32 -13.62 -4.86
CA THR A 270 8.75 -12.91 -6.07
C THR A 270 10.15 -13.33 -6.50
N ALA A 271 11.08 -13.51 -5.55
CA ALA A 271 12.43 -13.99 -5.83
C ALA A 271 12.39 -15.40 -6.44
N LEU A 272 11.60 -16.31 -5.89
CA LEU A 272 11.42 -17.66 -6.42
C LEU A 272 10.91 -17.64 -7.87
N ALA A 273 9.96 -16.76 -8.21
CA ALA A 273 9.49 -16.62 -9.57
C ALA A 273 10.58 -16.14 -10.54
N HIS A 274 11.53 -15.35 -10.07
CA HIS A 274 12.66 -14.87 -10.89
C HIS A 274 13.74 -15.93 -11.09
N LEU A 275 13.90 -16.86 -10.16
CA LEU A 275 14.83 -17.99 -10.29
C LEU A 275 14.31 -19.09 -11.25
N LEU A 276 12.98 -19.17 -11.43
CA LEU A 276 12.40 -20.12 -12.35
C LEU A 276 12.51 -19.64 -13.81
N PRO A 277 12.78 -20.53 -14.77
CA PRO A 277 12.84 -20.17 -16.18
C PRO A 277 11.48 -19.62 -16.66
N ARG A 278 11.51 -18.60 -17.51
CA ARG A 278 10.29 -18.07 -18.15
C ARG A 278 9.69 -19.18 -19.05
N ARG A 279 8.45 -19.54 -18.76
CA ARG A 279 7.63 -20.38 -19.66
C ARG A 279 7.05 -19.57 -20.82
#